data_57e45aedb94c2b3aeb62d231d6f32bc8
#
_entry.id   57e45aedb94c2b3aeb62d231d6f32bc8
#
_cell.length_a   1.000
_cell.length_b   1.000
_cell.length_c   1.000
_cell.angle_alpha   90.00
_cell.angle_beta   90.00
_cell.angle_gamma   90.00
#
_symmetry.space_group_name_H-M   'P 1'
#
loop_
_entity.id
_entity.type
_entity.pdbx_description
1 polymer ?
#
loop_
_entity_poly.entity_id
_entity_poly.type
_entity_poly.pdbx_seq_one_letter_code
_entity_poly.pdbx_strand_id
1 'polypeptide(L)'
;MRGCFGVYYKNKQVGFARVISDYATFAYLADVFIIEAERGKGLSKWLMECIVGHPELQGLRRWALLTQDAHELYRKFGFEDVRSPQRWMERHDPDVYVRDKNESVQT
;
A
#
# COMPACT_ATOMS: atom_id res chain seq x y z
N MET A 1 -4.89 -9.19 8.96
CA MET A 1 -5.98 -9.03 7.98
C MET A 1 -5.57 -8.05 6.90
N ARG A 2 -6.18 -8.16 5.74
CA ARG A 2 -5.81 -7.29 4.63
C ARG A 2 -7.01 -6.97 3.77
N GLY A 3 -7.00 -5.77 3.19
CA GLY A 3 -7.99 -5.34 2.23
C GLY A 3 -7.35 -5.04 0.89
N CYS A 4 -8.10 -5.27 -0.17
CA CYS A 4 -7.65 -5.00 -1.52
C CYS A 4 -8.59 -3.99 -2.16
N PHE A 5 -8.01 -3.06 -2.92
CA PHE A 5 -8.75 -2.03 -3.64
C PHE A 5 -8.40 -2.15 -5.12
N GLY A 6 -9.41 -2.31 -5.95
CA GLY A 6 -9.24 -2.33 -7.38
C GLY A 6 -9.73 -1.04 -8.01
N VAL A 7 -9.02 -0.53 -8.99
CA VAL A 7 -9.44 0.62 -9.76
C VAL A 7 -9.89 0.13 -11.12
N TYR A 8 -11.11 0.48 -11.51
CA TYR A 8 -11.70 0.05 -12.78
C TYR A 8 -12.06 1.25 -13.63
N TYR A 9 -11.79 1.15 -14.90
CA TYR A 9 -12.13 2.18 -15.87
C TYR A 9 -12.65 1.49 -17.12
N LYS A 10 -13.88 1.84 -17.51
CA LYS A 10 -14.54 1.21 -18.66
C LYS A 10 -14.55 -0.32 -18.56
N ASN A 11 -14.90 -0.81 -17.37
CA ASN A 11 -15.01 -2.25 -17.07
C ASN A 11 -13.68 -2.99 -17.11
N LYS A 12 -12.55 -2.28 -17.05
CA LYS A 12 -11.24 -2.89 -17.08
C LYS A 12 -10.49 -2.46 -15.83
N GLN A 13 -9.83 -3.41 -15.18
CA GLN A 13 -9.03 -3.07 -14.01
C GLN A 13 -7.75 -2.36 -14.45
N VAL A 14 -7.53 -1.17 -13.93
CA VAL A 14 -6.41 -0.33 -14.30
C VAL A 14 -5.50 0.01 -13.12
N GLY A 15 -5.86 -0.44 -11.93
CA GLY A 15 -5.04 -0.17 -10.77
C GLY A 15 -5.38 -1.08 -9.61
N PHE A 16 -4.52 -1.03 -8.59
CA PHE A 16 -4.63 -1.92 -7.46
C PHE A 16 -3.89 -1.35 -6.27
N ALA A 17 -4.40 -1.65 -5.06
CA ALA A 17 -3.70 -1.39 -3.82
C ALA A 17 -4.06 -2.45 -2.81
N ARG A 18 -3.12 -2.76 -1.93
CA ARG A 18 -3.35 -3.68 -0.84
C ARG A 18 -3.01 -3.01 0.47
N VAL A 19 -3.90 -3.16 1.44
CA VAL A 19 -3.70 -2.63 2.79
C VAL A 19 -3.63 -3.80 3.75
N ILE A 20 -2.61 -3.84 4.56
CA ILE A 20 -2.46 -4.84 5.62
C ILE A 20 -2.69 -4.12 6.93
N SER A 21 -3.68 -4.55 7.71
CA SER A 21 -4.10 -3.80 8.87
C SER A 21 -4.75 -4.72 9.91
N ASP A 22 -4.64 -4.32 11.16
CA ASP A 22 -5.42 -4.93 12.24
C ASP A 22 -6.77 -4.23 12.42
N TYR A 23 -7.05 -3.22 11.60
CA TYR A 23 -8.26 -2.39 11.64
C TYR A 23 -8.48 -1.67 12.96
N ALA A 24 -7.45 -1.58 13.77
CA ALA A 24 -7.53 -0.93 15.09
C ALA A 24 -6.40 0.06 15.32
N THR A 25 -5.17 -0.31 15.01
CA THR A 25 -4.02 0.51 15.38
C THR A 25 -3.10 0.88 14.23
N PHE A 26 -2.97 0.01 13.22
CA PHE A 26 -1.90 0.15 12.25
C PHE A 26 -2.37 -0.30 10.87
N ALA A 27 -1.91 0.38 9.85
CA ALA A 27 -2.11 -0.05 8.47
C ALA A 27 -0.81 0.11 7.68
N TYR A 28 -0.51 -0.85 6.84
CA TYR A 28 0.60 -0.81 5.92
C TYR A 28 0.07 -0.85 4.50
N LEU A 29 0.42 0.17 3.73
CA LEU A 29 -0.04 0.30 2.35
C LEU A 29 0.99 -0.36 1.45
N ALA A 30 0.56 -1.40 0.73
CA ALA A 30 1.44 -2.21 -0.10
C ALA A 30 0.90 -2.33 -1.52
N ASP A 31 1.80 -2.58 -2.46
CA ASP A 31 1.45 -2.94 -3.84
C ASP A 31 0.51 -1.96 -4.52
N VAL A 32 0.75 -0.67 -4.34
CA VAL A 32 -0.08 0.36 -4.99
C VAL A 32 0.45 0.59 -6.40
N PHE A 33 -0.44 0.44 -7.38
CA PHE A 33 -0.05 0.78 -8.74
C PHE A 33 -1.25 1.14 -9.60
N ILE A 34 -0.97 1.93 -10.65
CA ILE A 34 -1.89 2.20 -11.75
C ILE A 34 -1.14 1.79 -13.01
N ILE A 35 -1.80 1.09 -13.93
CA ILE A 35 -1.13 0.66 -15.15
C ILE A 35 -0.66 1.88 -15.93
N GLU A 36 0.46 1.73 -16.63
CA GLU A 36 1.13 2.86 -17.26
C GLU A 36 0.23 3.62 -18.23
N ALA A 37 -0.56 2.90 -19.01
CA ALA A 37 -1.44 3.52 -20.02
C ALA A 37 -2.49 4.44 -19.38
N GLU A 38 -2.78 4.28 -18.10
CA GLU A 38 -3.83 5.04 -17.42
C GLU A 38 -3.28 6.06 -16.42
N ARG A 39 -1.98 6.24 -16.40
CA ARG A 39 -1.37 7.22 -15.51
C ARG A 39 -1.63 8.63 -16.03
N GLY A 40 -1.56 9.61 -15.11
CA GLY A 40 -1.79 11.00 -15.47
C GLY A 40 -3.24 11.42 -15.47
N LYS A 41 -4.16 10.53 -15.08
CA LYS A 41 -5.60 10.84 -15.04
C LYS A 41 -6.12 11.09 -13.63
N GLY A 42 -5.23 11.18 -12.65
CA GLY A 42 -5.65 11.39 -11.26
C GLY A 42 -6.16 10.15 -10.57
N LEU A 43 -5.94 8.98 -11.14
CA LEU A 43 -6.46 7.73 -10.56
C LEU A 43 -5.75 7.37 -9.25
N SER A 44 -4.44 7.62 -9.16
CA SER A 44 -3.71 7.36 -7.93
C SER A 44 -4.23 8.19 -6.78
N LYS A 45 -4.52 9.46 -7.05
CA LYS A 45 -5.07 10.35 -6.04
C LYS A 45 -6.45 9.88 -5.60
N TRP A 46 -7.29 9.53 -6.56
CA TRP A 46 -8.62 9.02 -6.26
C TRP A 46 -8.55 7.74 -5.44
N LEU A 47 -7.66 6.82 -5.81
CA LEU A 47 -7.47 5.57 -5.08
C LEU A 47 -7.08 5.84 -3.63
N MET A 48 -6.15 6.77 -3.42
CA MET A 48 -5.73 7.13 -2.06
C MET A 48 -6.88 7.74 -1.26
N GLU A 49 -7.71 8.57 -1.89
CA GLU A 49 -8.87 9.13 -1.21
C GLU A 49 -9.80 8.03 -0.73
N CYS A 50 -10.02 7.03 -1.56
CA CYS A 50 -10.87 5.89 -1.19
C CYS A 50 -10.27 5.09 -0.04
N ILE A 51 -8.97 4.88 -0.06
CA ILE A 51 -8.29 4.09 0.97
C ILE A 51 -8.33 4.81 2.32
N VAL A 52 -7.89 6.06 2.35
CA VAL A 52 -7.84 6.78 3.64
C VAL A 52 -9.23 7.12 4.15
N GLY A 53 -10.23 7.15 3.29
CA GLY A 53 -11.60 7.39 3.68
C GLY A 53 -12.41 6.13 3.97
N HIS A 54 -11.81 4.96 3.85
CA HIS A 54 -12.53 3.71 4.07
C HIS A 54 -13.01 3.62 5.52
N PRO A 55 -14.29 3.26 5.74
CA PRO A 55 -14.85 3.27 7.11
C PRO A 55 -14.11 2.39 8.11
N GLU A 56 -13.55 1.28 7.66
CA GLU A 56 -12.87 0.36 8.56
C GLU A 56 -11.43 0.76 8.86
N LEU A 57 -10.93 1.80 8.20
CA LEU A 57 -9.55 2.24 8.37
C LEU A 57 -9.44 3.60 9.07
N GLN A 58 -10.46 3.95 9.84
CA GLN A 58 -10.47 5.21 10.58
C GLN A 58 -9.91 5.02 11.99
N GLY A 59 -9.32 6.10 12.51
CA GLY A 59 -8.85 6.09 13.88
C GLY A 59 -7.59 5.29 14.13
N LEU A 60 -6.88 4.92 13.08
CA LEU A 60 -5.65 4.17 13.24
C LEU A 60 -4.55 5.07 13.78
N ARG A 61 -3.74 4.52 14.66
CA ARG A 61 -2.65 5.26 15.26
C ARG A 61 -1.55 5.56 14.27
N ARG A 62 -1.35 4.67 13.31
CA ARG A 62 -0.23 4.82 12.36
C ARG A 62 -0.54 4.17 11.03
N TRP A 63 -0.16 4.86 9.98
CA TRP A 63 -0.10 4.32 8.63
C TRP A 63 1.35 4.31 8.21
N ALA A 64 1.78 3.31 7.48
CA ALA A 64 3.13 3.24 6.96
C ALA A 64 3.13 2.77 5.52
N LEU A 65 4.15 3.15 4.77
CA LEU A 65 4.36 2.67 3.41
C LEU A 65 5.82 2.81 3.04
N LEU A 66 6.21 2.14 1.97
CA LEU A 66 7.51 2.32 1.35
C LEU A 66 7.29 2.79 -0.07
N THR A 67 8.04 3.78 -0.51
CA THR A 67 7.97 4.27 -1.88
C THR A 67 9.33 4.77 -2.31
N GLN A 68 9.65 4.58 -3.59
CA GLN A 68 10.90 5.09 -4.13
C GLN A 68 10.72 6.48 -4.72
N ASP A 69 9.56 6.77 -5.30
CA ASP A 69 9.41 7.95 -6.13
C ASP A 69 8.07 8.67 -5.99
N ALA A 70 7.22 8.28 -5.07
CA ALA A 70 5.89 8.86 -4.95
C ALA A 70 5.66 9.61 -3.65
N HIS A 71 6.72 10.09 -3.02
CA HIS A 71 6.60 10.81 -1.74
C HIS A 71 5.63 11.97 -1.81
N GLU A 72 5.66 12.73 -2.90
CA GLU A 72 4.80 13.91 -3.02
C GLU A 72 3.32 13.54 -3.07
N LEU A 73 2.99 12.43 -3.70
CA LEU A 73 1.62 11.95 -3.72
C LEU A 73 1.15 11.66 -2.29
N TYR A 74 1.94 10.92 -1.54
CA TYR A 74 1.52 10.49 -0.21
C TYR A 74 1.51 11.64 0.79
N ARG A 75 2.36 12.65 0.61
CA ARG A 75 2.31 13.83 1.48
C ARG A 75 0.98 14.56 1.39
N LYS A 76 0.32 14.50 0.25
CA LYS A 76 -1.00 15.10 0.10
C LYS A 76 -2.05 14.45 0.98
N PHE A 77 -1.78 13.26 1.47
CA PHE A 77 -2.70 12.51 2.33
C PHE A 77 -2.22 12.40 3.77
N GLY A 78 -1.27 13.25 4.14
CA GLY A 78 -0.82 13.33 5.52
C GLY A 78 0.37 12.44 5.87
N PHE A 79 0.93 11.76 4.89
CA PHE A 79 2.13 10.96 5.14
C PHE A 79 3.35 11.87 5.20
N GLU A 80 4.23 11.61 6.14
CA GLU A 80 5.44 12.37 6.36
C GLU A 80 6.61 11.41 6.45
N ASP A 81 7.82 11.95 6.34
CA ASP A 81 9.01 11.14 6.59
C ASP A 81 8.94 10.59 8.01
N VAL A 82 9.44 9.37 8.19
CA VAL A 82 9.40 8.72 9.49
C VAL A 82 10.07 9.63 10.52
N ARG A 83 9.33 9.88 11.62
CA ARG A 83 9.76 10.85 12.63
C ARG A 83 11.07 10.45 13.30
N SER A 84 11.28 9.16 13.51
CA SER A 84 12.47 8.64 14.18
C SER A 84 12.98 7.42 13.45
N PRO A 85 13.59 7.60 12.28
CA PRO A 85 14.01 6.45 11.47
C PRO A 85 14.98 5.53 12.21
N GLN A 86 15.75 6.07 13.15
CA GLN A 86 16.68 5.25 13.92
C GLN A 86 15.99 4.28 14.86
N ARG A 87 14.68 4.44 15.08
CA ARG A 87 13.91 3.52 15.91
C ARG A 87 13.29 2.37 15.10
N TRP A 88 13.33 2.48 13.79
CA TRP A 88 12.73 1.47 12.92
C TRP A 88 13.77 0.43 12.56
N MET A 89 13.36 -0.82 12.54
CA MET A 89 14.20 -1.92 12.11
C MET A 89 13.39 -2.83 11.22
N GLU A 90 14.07 -3.48 10.30
CA GLU A 90 13.42 -4.47 9.46
C GLU A 90 14.29 -5.70 9.31
N ARG A 91 13.66 -6.79 9.03
CA ARG A 91 14.35 -8.00 8.64
C ARG A 91 13.77 -8.38 7.28
N HIS A 92 14.52 -8.06 6.24
CA HIS A 92 14.05 -8.24 4.87
C HIS A 92 14.82 -9.36 4.21
N ASP A 93 14.09 -10.25 3.53
CA ASP A 93 14.68 -11.34 2.80
C ASP A 93 14.26 -11.22 1.35
N PRO A 94 15.14 -10.72 0.48
CA PRO A 94 14.77 -10.51 -0.93
C PRO A 94 14.57 -11.81 -1.69
N ASP A 95 15.06 -12.94 -1.13
CA ASP A 95 14.98 -14.23 -1.80
C ASP A 95 13.85 -15.11 -1.28
N VAL A 96 12.94 -14.57 -0.49
CA VAL A 96 11.91 -15.38 0.15
C VAL A 96 11.03 -16.10 -0.87
N TYR A 97 10.71 -15.44 -1.98
CA TYR A 97 9.86 -16.07 -2.99
C TYR A 97 10.57 -17.19 -3.75
N VAL A 98 11.87 -17.10 -3.87
CA VAL A 98 12.65 -18.18 -4.48
C VAL A 98 12.63 -19.40 -3.57
N ARG A 99 12.84 -19.18 -2.26
CA ARG A 99 12.78 -20.27 -1.29
C ARG A 99 11.38 -20.88 -1.23
N ASP A 100 10.35 -20.04 -1.25
CA ASP A 100 8.98 -20.53 -1.20
C ASP A 100 8.64 -21.43 -2.36
N LYS A 101 9.18 -21.14 -3.54
CA LYS A 101 8.97 -22.01 -4.70
C LYS A 101 9.56 -23.39 -4.47
N ASN A 102 10.69 -23.44 -3.80
CA ASN A 102 11.36 -24.72 -3.52
C ASN A 102 10.75 -25.45 -2.35
N GLU A 103 10.08 -24.71 -1.46
CA GLU A 103 9.51 -25.24 -0.24
C GLU A 103 8.00 -25.12 -0.20
N SER A 104 7.39 -24.98 -1.36
CA SER A 104 5.96 -24.69 -1.47
C SER A 104 5.07 -25.72 -0.79
N VAL A 105 5.55 -26.92 -0.66
CA VAL A 105 4.77 -27.98 -0.02
C VAL A 105 4.55 -27.72 1.46
N GLN A 106 5.20 -26.74 2.02
CA GLN A 106 5.14 -26.47 3.45
C GLN A 106 4.03 -25.52 3.84
N THR A 107 3.33 -24.98 2.89
CA THR A 107 2.25 -24.04 3.18
C THR A 107 0.87 -24.66 3.17
#